data_433bcd266d457fdb281de08189f178ad
#
_entry.id   433bcd266d457fdb281de08189f178ad
#
_cell.length_a   1.000
_cell.length_b   1.000
_cell.length_c   1.000
_cell.angle_alpha   90.00
_cell.angle_beta   90.00
_cell.angle_gamma   90.00
#
_symmetry.space_group_name_H-M   'P 1'
#
loop_
_entity.id
_entity.type
_entity.pdbx_description
1 polymer ?
#
loop_
_entity_poly.entity_id
_entity_poly.type
_entity_poly.pdbx_seq_one_letter_code
_entity_poly.pdbx_strand_id
1 'polypeptide(L)'
;VFDFMSEHGMLEKIERKLQEQYLAVKLEDIMSKDEILESYLNTINLGQNTLGVQAAANRYFGKSISELDISEAAVLAAITKSPTEYNPIKHPDANKTRRALVLKNMLDQGYISQNDYDSAMEDDIYARISEHNEETQSTNTVYSYFVDALIDQVQKDLVEKAGYSATQASNALYSSGLKIYSTQKPEIQSALDEEFANEENFPANTKVAIEWAMSVVDKDGNTTNYSQEMMFKYYKEQN
;
A
#
# COMPACT_ATOMS: atom_id res chain seq x y z
N VAL A 1 -17.22 -10.90 4.85
CA VAL A 1 -16.69 -9.63 4.29
C VAL A 1 -17.87 -8.69 4.23
N PHE A 2 -17.89 -7.68 5.11
CA PHE A 2 -18.96 -6.68 5.12
C PHE A 2 -18.67 -5.69 3.99
N ASP A 3 -19.67 -5.47 3.13
CA ASP A 3 -19.58 -4.49 2.05
C ASP A 3 -19.79 -3.07 2.62
N PHE A 4 -18.68 -2.39 2.87
CA PHE A 4 -18.67 -1.02 3.41
C PHE A 4 -19.20 0.04 2.42
N MET A 5 -19.38 -0.31 1.16
CA MET A 5 -19.72 0.64 0.09
C MET A 5 -21.23 0.83 -0.14
N SER A 6 -22.08 -0.01 0.46
CA SER A 6 -23.52 -0.03 0.18
C SER A 6 -24.44 0.47 1.30
N GLU A 7 -23.90 1.07 2.38
CA GLU A 7 -24.71 1.56 3.48
C GLU A 7 -25.55 2.81 3.07
N HIS A 8 -26.83 2.60 2.88
CA HIS A 8 -27.75 3.68 2.46
C HIS A 8 -28.65 4.22 3.58
N GLY A 9 -28.56 3.71 4.82
CA GLY A 9 -29.46 4.09 5.91
C GLY A 9 -28.81 4.27 7.30
N MET A 10 -29.45 5.09 8.15
CA MET A 10 -29.05 5.29 9.54
C MET A 10 -29.19 3.98 10.35
N LEU A 11 -30.20 3.16 10.05
CA LEU A 11 -30.45 1.89 10.75
C LEU A 11 -29.35 0.89 10.49
N GLU A 12 -28.86 0.76 9.27
CA GLU A 12 -27.75 -0.13 8.91
C GLU A 12 -26.44 0.27 9.63
N LYS A 13 -26.19 1.57 9.74
CA LYS A 13 -25.05 2.09 10.52
C LYS A 13 -25.15 1.75 12.00
N ILE A 14 -26.33 1.84 12.59
CA ILE A 14 -26.57 1.48 13.99
C ILE A 14 -26.37 -0.03 14.18
N GLU A 15 -26.96 -0.84 13.32
CA GLU A 15 -26.84 -2.31 13.37
C GLU A 15 -25.37 -2.73 13.27
N ARG A 16 -24.63 -2.22 12.31
CA ARG A 16 -23.19 -2.45 12.17
C ARG A 16 -22.43 -2.06 13.45
N LYS A 17 -22.71 -0.89 14.02
CA LYS A 17 -22.05 -0.46 15.27
C LYS A 17 -22.36 -1.35 16.45
N LEU A 18 -23.56 -1.87 16.57
CA LEU A 18 -23.91 -2.84 17.61
C LEU A 18 -23.18 -4.18 17.39
N GLN A 19 -23.08 -4.63 16.15
CA GLN A 19 -22.32 -5.85 15.81
C GLN A 19 -20.83 -5.66 16.12
N GLU A 20 -20.23 -4.53 15.73
CA GLU A 20 -18.83 -4.20 16.06
C GLU A 20 -18.57 -4.24 17.58
N GLN A 21 -19.45 -3.63 18.38
CA GLN A 21 -19.32 -3.65 19.85
C GLN A 21 -19.44 -5.06 20.42
N TYR A 22 -20.41 -5.84 19.94
CA TYR A 22 -20.57 -7.22 20.39
C TYR A 22 -19.35 -8.07 20.04
N LEU A 23 -18.84 -7.95 18.81
CA LEU A 23 -17.64 -8.67 18.37
C LEU A 23 -16.40 -8.22 19.14
N ALA A 24 -16.26 -6.94 19.46
CA ALA A 24 -15.13 -6.44 20.25
C ALA A 24 -15.07 -7.07 21.64
N VAL A 25 -16.23 -7.18 22.33
CA VAL A 25 -16.31 -7.86 23.64
C VAL A 25 -15.96 -9.34 23.48
N LYS A 26 -16.48 -10.01 22.45
CA LYS A 26 -16.16 -11.42 22.18
C LYS A 26 -14.68 -11.64 21.85
N LEU A 27 -14.05 -10.69 21.17
CA LEU A 27 -12.63 -10.75 20.88
C LEU A 27 -11.78 -10.69 22.16
N GLU A 28 -12.13 -9.82 23.10
CA GLU A 28 -11.46 -9.73 24.41
C GLU A 28 -11.64 -10.98 25.28
N ASP A 29 -12.70 -11.79 25.04
CA ASP A 29 -12.89 -13.08 25.71
C ASP A 29 -11.87 -14.15 25.25
N ILE A 30 -11.33 -14.04 24.01
CA ILE A 30 -10.52 -15.08 23.38
C ILE A 30 -9.08 -14.64 23.06
N MET A 31 -8.79 -13.35 23.10
CA MET A 31 -7.48 -12.77 22.81
C MET A 31 -7.09 -11.79 23.90
N SER A 32 -5.82 -11.76 24.25
CA SER A 32 -5.24 -10.72 25.10
C SER A 32 -5.20 -9.37 24.36
N LYS A 33 -5.08 -8.28 25.12
CA LYS A 33 -4.96 -6.93 24.52
C LYS A 33 -3.72 -6.79 23.63
N ASP A 34 -2.64 -7.47 23.96
CA ASP A 34 -1.40 -7.46 23.16
C ASP A 34 -1.61 -8.18 21.83
N GLU A 35 -2.28 -9.34 21.82
CA GLU A 35 -2.62 -10.06 20.58
C GLU A 35 -3.59 -9.27 19.69
N ILE A 36 -4.56 -8.57 20.30
CA ILE A 36 -5.47 -7.68 19.57
C ILE A 36 -4.70 -6.52 18.95
N LEU A 37 -3.79 -5.91 19.70
CA LEU A 37 -2.97 -4.80 19.21
C LEU A 37 -2.02 -5.26 18.10
N GLU A 38 -1.37 -6.40 18.27
CA GLU A 38 -0.52 -7.00 17.23
C GLU A 38 -1.30 -7.27 15.96
N SER A 39 -2.47 -7.88 16.05
CA SER A 39 -3.34 -8.13 14.91
C SER A 39 -3.78 -6.85 14.22
N TYR A 40 -4.12 -5.82 15.00
CA TYR A 40 -4.47 -4.49 14.48
C TYR A 40 -3.29 -3.86 13.72
N LEU A 41 -2.11 -3.83 14.32
CA LEU A 41 -0.91 -3.25 13.72
C LEU A 41 -0.46 -3.99 12.45
N ASN A 42 -0.75 -5.29 12.35
CA ASN A 42 -0.43 -6.10 11.16
C ASN A 42 -1.46 -5.98 10.02
N THR A 43 -2.66 -5.43 10.30
CA THR A 43 -3.75 -5.40 9.31
C THR A 43 -4.22 -4.02 8.91
N ILE A 44 -3.88 -2.99 9.71
CA ILE A 44 -4.35 -1.63 9.45
C ILE A 44 -3.86 -1.08 8.11
N ASN A 45 -4.76 -0.42 7.38
CA ASN A 45 -4.40 0.30 6.16
C ASN A 45 -3.68 1.62 6.51
N LEU A 46 -2.47 1.79 6.01
CA LEU A 46 -1.64 2.97 6.23
C LEU A 46 -1.37 3.76 4.93
N GLY A 47 -2.22 3.58 3.92
CA GLY A 47 -2.10 4.27 2.64
C GLY A 47 -1.05 3.62 1.72
N GLN A 48 -0.90 4.15 0.48
CA GLN A 48 0.07 3.64 -0.50
C GLN A 48 0.00 2.10 -0.72
N ASN A 49 -1.20 1.52 -0.63
CA ASN A 49 -1.45 0.09 -0.68
C ASN A 49 -0.73 -0.73 0.41
N THR A 50 -0.33 -0.11 1.53
CA THR A 50 0.30 -0.81 2.64
C THR A 50 -0.73 -1.28 3.66
N LEU A 51 -0.71 -2.57 3.98
CA LEU A 51 -1.43 -3.16 5.10
C LEU A 51 -0.43 -3.57 6.17
N GLY A 52 -0.64 -3.04 7.37
CA GLY A 52 0.22 -3.25 8.53
C GLY A 52 1.45 -2.34 8.58
N VAL A 53 1.95 -2.19 9.81
CA VAL A 53 3.02 -1.24 10.13
C VAL A 53 4.36 -1.62 9.50
N GLN A 54 4.65 -2.92 9.32
CA GLN A 54 5.91 -3.35 8.68
C GLN A 54 5.95 -2.94 7.21
N ALA A 55 4.85 -3.14 6.47
CA ALA A 55 4.77 -2.73 5.07
C ALA A 55 4.86 -1.20 4.94
N ALA A 56 4.23 -0.46 5.86
CA ALA A 56 4.29 0.99 5.90
C ALA A 56 5.70 1.50 6.24
N ALA A 57 6.40 0.89 7.21
CA ALA A 57 7.78 1.24 7.55
C ALA A 57 8.71 1.08 6.34
N ASN A 58 8.60 -0.03 5.64
CA ASN A 58 9.36 -0.26 4.40
C ASN A 58 8.99 0.77 3.32
N ARG A 59 7.70 1.05 3.13
CA ARG A 59 7.24 1.95 2.07
C ARG A 59 7.65 3.40 2.28
N TYR A 60 7.56 3.89 3.52
CA TYR A 60 7.81 5.30 3.82
C TYR A 60 9.26 5.60 4.19
N PHE A 61 9.98 4.62 4.76
CA PHE A 61 11.31 4.84 5.32
C PHE A 61 12.37 3.85 4.83
N GLY A 62 12.00 2.80 4.11
CA GLY A 62 12.95 1.75 3.69
C GLY A 62 13.52 0.93 4.85
N LYS A 63 12.85 0.91 6.01
CA LYS A 63 13.32 0.33 7.26
C LYS A 63 12.42 -0.80 7.77
N SER A 64 12.98 -1.67 8.60
CA SER A 64 12.20 -2.55 9.44
C SER A 64 11.52 -1.77 10.55
N ILE A 65 10.36 -2.24 11.02
CA ILE A 65 9.64 -1.64 12.16
C ILE A 65 10.50 -1.55 13.42
N SER A 66 11.43 -2.49 13.63
CA SER A 66 12.36 -2.48 14.77
C SER A 66 13.43 -1.39 14.72
N GLU A 67 13.58 -0.74 13.57
CA GLU A 67 14.56 0.32 13.32
C GLU A 67 13.94 1.71 13.32
N LEU A 68 12.61 1.79 13.50
CA LEU A 68 11.91 3.07 13.53
C LEU A 68 12.26 3.87 14.78
N ASP A 69 12.52 5.15 14.58
CA ASP A 69 12.60 6.12 15.67
C ASP A 69 11.23 6.65 16.09
N ILE A 70 11.20 7.46 17.16
CA ILE A 70 9.95 8.05 17.69
C ILE A 70 9.27 8.93 16.65
N SER A 71 10.05 9.68 15.89
CA SER A 71 9.55 10.58 14.84
C SER A 71 8.83 9.79 13.74
N GLU A 72 9.45 8.72 13.24
CA GLU A 72 8.93 7.82 12.22
C GLU A 72 7.68 7.07 12.69
N ALA A 73 7.73 6.54 13.92
CA ALA A 73 6.56 5.87 14.52
C ALA A 73 5.36 6.82 14.66
N ALA A 74 5.59 8.08 15.04
CA ALA A 74 4.55 9.09 15.14
C ALA A 74 3.94 9.48 13.77
N VAL A 75 4.73 9.46 12.69
CA VAL A 75 4.21 9.62 11.31
C VAL A 75 3.24 8.49 10.96
N LEU A 76 3.61 7.22 11.21
CA LEU A 76 2.72 6.09 10.93
C LEU A 76 1.44 6.16 11.78
N ALA A 77 1.57 6.48 13.06
CA ALA A 77 0.41 6.66 13.94
C ALA A 77 -0.54 7.78 13.45
N ALA A 78 -0.01 8.84 12.88
CA ALA A 78 -0.81 9.94 12.32
C ALA A 78 -1.68 9.48 11.15
N ILE A 79 -1.20 8.54 10.31
CA ILE A 79 -1.92 8.02 9.13
C ILE A 79 -3.20 7.28 9.53
N THR A 80 -3.21 6.60 10.69
CA THR A 80 -4.32 5.74 11.12
C THR A 80 -5.69 6.43 11.15
N LYS A 81 -5.72 7.74 11.38
CA LYS A 81 -6.95 8.54 11.44
C LYS A 81 -7.68 8.60 10.10
N SER A 82 -6.94 8.79 9.01
CA SER A 82 -7.45 8.84 7.64
C SER A 82 -6.27 8.63 6.68
N PRO A 83 -6.08 7.42 6.13
CA PRO A 83 -4.92 7.11 5.29
C PRO A 83 -4.80 7.95 4.03
N THR A 84 -5.90 8.51 3.54
CA THR A 84 -5.90 9.39 2.38
C THR A 84 -5.51 10.82 2.77
N GLU A 85 -6.11 11.35 3.84
CA GLU A 85 -5.92 12.74 4.27
C GLU A 85 -4.55 12.98 4.91
N TYR A 86 -4.07 12.00 5.70
CA TYR A 86 -2.80 12.10 6.42
C TYR A 86 -1.67 11.29 5.75
N ASN A 87 -1.74 11.13 4.44
CA ASN A 87 -0.67 10.50 3.68
C ASN A 87 0.60 11.37 3.69
N PRO A 88 1.75 10.90 4.23
CA PRO A 88 2.92 11.75 4.41
C PRO A 88 3.63 12.14 3.10
N ILE A 89 3.38 11.39 1.99
CA ILE A 89 3.92 11.72 0.67
C ILE A 89 3.02 12.74 -0.04
N LYS A 90 1.69 12.53 0.01
CA LYS A 90 0.73 13.39 -0.74
C LYS A 90 0.33 14.65 0.03
N HIS A 91 0.27 14.54 1.36
CA HIS A 91 -0.23 15.58 2.27
C HIS A 91 0.71 15.73 3.49
N PRO A 92 2.00 16.08 3.28
CA PRO A 92 3.00 16.15 4.36
C PRO A 92 2.59 17.12 5.48
N ASP A 93 2.02 18.28 5.15
CA ASP A 93 1.61 19.28 6.15
C ASP A 93 0.46 18.80 7.03
N ALA A 94 -0.52 18.09 6.46
CA ALA A 94 -1.61 17.50 7.22
C ALA A 94 -1.09 16.40 8.17
N ASN A 95 -0.21 15.53 7.67
CA ASN A 95 0.43 14.52 8.50
C ASN A 95 1.30 15.16 9.60
N LYS A 96 2.09 16.20 9.29
CA LYS A 96 2.92 16.94 10.25
C LYS A 96 2.10 17.49 11.41
N THR A 97 0.96 18.12 11.09
CA THR A 97 0.03 18.64 12.11
C THR A 97 -0.50 17.50 13.00
N ARG A 98 -0.87 16.38 12.41
CA ARG A 98 -1.37 15.22 13.15
C ARG A 98 -0.29 14.52 13.94
N ARG A 99 0.92 14.37 13.39
CA ARG A 99 2.11 13.85 14.08
C ARG A 99 2.43 14.64 15.34
N ALA A 100 2.40 15.98 15.27
CA ALA A 100 2.64 16.83 16.44
C ALA A 100 1.65 16.53 17.58
N LEU A 101 0.37 16.27 17.26
CA LEU A 101 -0.62 15.86 18.25
C LEU A 101 -0.32 14.47 18.83
N VAL A 102 0.14 13.52 18.00
CA VAL A 102 0.55 12.19 18.46
C VAL A 102 1.72 12.30 19.44
N LEU A 103 2.78 13.02 19.09
CA LEU A 103 3.95 13.25 19.94
C LEU A 103 3.57 13.94 21.25
N LYS A 104 2.68 14.95 21.19
CA LYS A 104 2.19 15.62 22.39
C LYS A 104 1.45 14.65 23.32
N ASN A 105 0.58 13.81 22.78
CA ASN A 105 -0.14 12.81 23.56
C ASN A 105 0.82 11.78 24.19
N MET A 106 1.87 11.37 23.49
CA MET A 106 2.90 10.48 24.03
C MET A 106 3.64 11.13 25.20
N LEU A 107 3.98 12.42 25.09
CA LEU A 107 4.59 13.18 26.18
C LEU A 107 3.64 13.34 27.37
N ASP A 108 2.41 13.78 27.13
CA ASP A 108 1.40 14.01 28.19
C ASP A 108 1.07 12.72 28.97
N GLN A 109 1.18 11.56 28.32
CA GLN A 109 0.97 10.24 28.92
C GLN A 109 2.27 9.61 29.49
N GLY A 110 3.42 10.27 29.34
CA GLY A 110 4.69 9.82 29.90
C GLY A 110 5.36 8.68 29.13
N TYR A 111 4.95 8.42 27.88
CA TYR A 111 5.60 7.43 27.01
C TYR A 111 6.94 7.90 26.47
N ILE A 112 7.13 9.20 26.33
CA ILE A 112 8.38 9.83 25.89
C ILE A 112 8.76 10.96 26.84
N SER A 113 10.06 11.28 26.92
CA SER A 113 10.55 12.42 27.68
C SER A 113 10.34 13.73 26.91
N GLN A 114 10.49 14.88 27.62
CA GLN A 114 10.47 16.20 26.97
C GLN A 114 11.58 16.30 25.91
N ASN A 115 12.76 15.78 26.18
CA ASN A 115 13.89 15.81 25.25
C ASN A 115 13.60 14.99 23.99
N ASP A 116 12.95 13.81 24.12
CA ASP A 116 12.54 12.99 22.97
C ASP A 116 11.49 13.71 22.13
N TYR A 117 10.52 14.37 22.78
CA TYR A 117 9.51 15.17 22.10
C TYR A 117 10.15 16.32 21.31
N ASP A 118 11.03 17.10 21.94
CA ASP A 118 11.67 18.25 21.30
C ASP A 118 12.52 17.78 20.10
N SER A 119 13.31 16.73 20.28
CA SER A 119 14.11 16.13 19.20
C SER A 119 13.24 15.63 18.05
N ALA A 120 12.14 14.94 18.35
CA ALA A 120 11.22 14.46 17.32
C ALA A 120 10.49 15.60 16.60
N MET A 121 10.19 16.72 17.27
CA MET A 121 9.57 17.88 16.64
C MET A 121 10.50 18.65 15.71
N GLU A 122 11.81 18.68 16.01
CA GLU A 122 12.84 19.31 15.19
C GLU A 122 13.26 18.46 13.99
N ASP A 123 12.94 17.17 14.00
CA ASP A 123 13.32 16.23 12.95
C ASP A 123 12.67 16.55 11.59
N ASP A 124 13.49 16.68 10.55
CA ASP A 124 13.04 16.89 9.16
C ASP A 124 12.70 15.57 8.46
N ILE A 125 11.78 14.82 9.09
CA ILE A 125 11.36 13.50 8.62
C ILE A 125 10.72 13.55 7.22
N TYR A 126 10.05 14.65 6.86
CA TYR A 126 9.34 14.75 5.57
C TYR A 126 10.30 14.92 4.40
N ALA A 127 11.47 15.54 4.60
CA ALA A 127 12.54 15.55 3.59
C ALA A 127 13.03 14.13 3.32
N ARG A 128 13.31 13.34 4.37
CA ARG A 128 13.73 11.93 4.23
C ARG A 128 12.68 11.06 3.54
N ILE A 129 11.39 11.26 3.85
CA ILE A 129 10.29 10.55 3.16
C ILE A 129 10.25 10.92 1.68
N SER A 130 10.45 12.19 1.33
CA SER A 130 10.46 12.64 -0.06
C SER A 130 11.62 12.04 -0.84
N GLU A 131 12.83 12.09 -0.30
CA GLU A 131 14.04 11.49 -0.89
C GLU A 131 13.83 9.98 -1.12
N HIS A 132 13.40 9.24 -0.09
CA HIS A 132 13.14 7.81 -0.21
C HIS A 132 12.04 7.50 -1.25
N ASN A 133 11.01 8.35 -1.33
CA ASN A 133 9.96 8.18 -2.32
C ASN A 133 10.46 8.43 -3.75
N GLU A 134 11.33 9.42 -3.96
CA GLU A 134 11.95 9.71 -5.25
C GLU A 134 12.88 8.57 -5.69
N GLU A 135 13.70 8.06 -4.77
CA GLU A 135 14.55 6.88 -4.99
C GLU A 135 13.70 5.65 -5.38
N THR A 136 12.61 5.40 -4.64
CA THR A 136 11.70 4.29 -4.92
C THR A 136 11.00 4.45 -6.26
N GLN A 137 10.64 5.67 -6.66
CA GLN A 137 10.04 5.94 -7.97
C GLN A 137 11.06 5.83 -9.10
N SER A 138 12.30 6.24 -8.89
CA SER A 138 13.37 6.13 -9.89
C SER A 138 13.80 4.67 -10.09
N THR A 139 13.67 3.84 -9.06
CA THR A 139 13.90 2.38 -9.12
C THR A 139 12.67 1.59 -9.54
N ASN A 140 11.48 2.20 -9.58
CA ASN A 140 10.28 1.61 -10.17
C ASN A 140 10.40 1.62 -11.71
N THR A 141 11.43 0.95 -12.18
CA THR A 141 11.47 0.47 -13.55
C THR A 141 10.24 -0.41 -13.78
N VAL A 142 9.67 -0.26 -14.94
CA VAL A 142 8.68 -1.21 -15.49
C VAL A 142 9.11 -2.62 -15.08
N TYR A 143 8.24 -3.36 -14.41
CA TYR A 143 8.55 -4.74 -14.02
C TYR A 143 9.08 -5.48 -15.23
N SER A 144 10.24 -6.12 -15.08
CA SER A 144 10.75 -6.97 -16.15
C SER A 144 9.80 -8.15 -16.35
N TYR A 145 9.79 -8.73 -17.54
CA TYR A 145 9.03 -9.96 -17.82
C TYR A 145 9.34 -11.09 -16.84
N PHE A 146 10.56 -11.12 -16.29
CA PHE A 146 10.92 -12.04 -15.23
C PHE A 146 10.12 -11.79 -13.95
N VAL A 147 9.98 -10.54 -13.54
CA VAL A 147 9.22 -10.17 -12.34
C VAL A 147 7.73 -10.42 -12.53
N ASP A 148 7.18 -10.13 -13.71
CA ASP A 148 5.77 -10.42 -14.02
C ASP A 148 5.50 -11.94 -13.93
N ALA A 149 6.34 -12.75 -14.56
CA ALA A 149 6.22 -14.21 -14.49
C ALA A 149 6.38 -14.75 -13.06
N LEU A 150 7.24 -14.12 -12.25
CA LEU A 150 7.43 -14.47 -10.85
C LEU A 150 6.20 -14.13 -10.02
N ILE A 151 5.59 -12.96 -10.25
CA ILE A 151 4.34 -12.53 -9.60
C ILE A 151 3.22 -13.54 -9.87
N ASP A 152 3.02 -13.88 -11.13
CA ASP A 152 2.00 -14.86 -11.54
C ASP A 152 2.23 -16.22 -10.90
N GLN A 153 3.49 -16.69 -10.89
CA GLN A 153 3.84 -17.98 -10.29
C GLN A 153 3.59 -17.98 -8.77
N VAL A 154 4.00 -16.92 -8.06
CA VAL A 154 3.79 -16.82 -6.61
C VAL A 154 2.30 -16.75 -6.28
N GLN A 155 1.53 -15.96 -7.02
CA GLN A 155 0.09 -15.86 -6.82
C GLN A 155 -0.61 -17.21 -7.02
N LYS A 156 -0.23 -17.92 -8.08
CA LYS A 156 -0.72 -19.29 -8.35
C LYS A 156 -0.34 -20.25 -7.22
N ASP A 157 0.89 -20.22 -6.75
CA ASP A 157 1.37 -21.10 -5.68
C ASP A 157 0.67 -20.82 -4.34
N LEU A 158 0.39 -19.57 -4.03
CA LEU A 158 -0.39 -19.19 -2.84
C LEU A 158 -1.83 -19.75 -2.90
N VAL A 159 -2.45 -19.72 -4.07
CA VAL A 159 -3.80 -20.28 -4.25
C VAL A 159 -3.77 -21.81 -4.25
N GLU A 160 -2.94 -22.43 -5.09
CA GLU A 160 -2.98 -23.89 -5.33
C GLU A 160 -2.32 -24.69 -4.24
N LYS A 161 -1.21 -24.18 -3.64
CA LYS A 161 -0.41 -24.92 -2.67
C LYS A 161 -0.65 -24.51 -1.23
N ALA A 162 -0.90 -23.20 -0.99
CA ALA A 162 -1.14 -22.66 0.34
C ALA A 162 -2.64 -22.54 0.69
N GLY A 163 -3.54 -22.75 -0.27
CA GLY A 163 -4.98 -22.74 -0.06
C GLY A 163 -5.60 -21.35 0.14
N TYR A 164 -4.91 -20.31 -0.30
CA TYR A 164 -5.42 -18.93 -0.22
C TYR A 164 -6.53 -18.72 -1.27
N SER A 165 -7.50 -17.86 -0.97
CA SER A 165 -8.36 -17.31 -2.02
C SER A 165 -7.54 -16.37 -2.92
N ALA A 166 -8.02 -16.09 -4.13
CA ALA A 166 -7.34 -15.16 -5.05
C ALA A 166 -7.12 -13.79 -4.41
N THR A 167 -8.09 -13.29 -3.64
CA THR A 167 -7.97 -12.01 -2.90
C THR A 167 -6.92 -12.09 -1.79
N GLN A 168 -6.87 -13.19 -1.04
CA GLN A 168 -5.86 -13.38 0.01
C GLN A 168 -4.46 -13.50 -0.59
N ALA A 169 -4.31 -14.20 -1.72
CA ALA A 169 -3.04 -14.34 -2.42
C ALA A 169 -2.54 -12.97 -2.93
N SER A 170 -3.42 -12.16 -3.52
CA SER A 170 -3.09 -10.80 -3.94
C SER A 170 -2.71 -9.90 -2.76
N ASN A 171 -3.45 -9.95 -1.65
CA ASN A 171 -3.11 -9.19 -0.45
C ASN A 171 -1.79 -9.65 0.16
N ALA A 172 -1.52 -10.95 0.21
CA ALA A 172 -0.24 -11.48 0.68
C ALA A 172 0.93 -10.97 -0.18
N LEU A 173 0.75 -10.99 -1.49
CA LEU A 173 1.78 -10.57 -2.44
C LEU A 173 2.10 -9.08 -2.35
N TYR A 174 1.08 -8.22 -2.32
CA TYR A 174 1.27 -6.77 -2.46
C TYR A 174 1.23 -5.99 -1.14
N SER A 175 0.69 -6.57 -0.06
CA SER A 175 0.36 -5.80 1.13
C SER A 175 0.82 -6.43 2.45
N SER A 176 1.22 -7.70 2.47
CA SER A 176 1.55 -8.40 3.72
C SER A 176 3.05 -8.53 3.98
N GLY A 177 3.89 -7.81 3.22
CA GLY A 177 5.34 -7.82 3.41
C GLY A 177 6.01 -9.17 3.07
N LEU A 178 5.42 -9.94 2.15
CA LEU A 178 5.97 -11.22 1.69
C LEU A 178 7.37 -11.00 1.10
N LYS A 179 8.36 -11.78 1.56
CA LYS A 179 9.71 -11.78 1.01
C LYS A 179 9.82 -12.91 -0.01
N ILE A 180 10.08 -12.53 -1.26
CA ILE A 180 10.22 -13.48 -2.38
C ILE A 180 11.69 -13.55 -2.78
N TYR A 181 12.27 -14.76 -2.73
CA TYR A 181 13.63 -15.01 -3.17
C TYR A 181 13.60 -15.63 -4.56
N SER A 182 14.31 -15.02 -5.49
CA SER A 182 14.35 -15.48 -6.88
C SER A 182 15.78 -15.76 -7.35
N THR A 183 15.91 -16.38 -8.52
CA THR A 183 17.18 -16.62 -9.18
C THR A 183 17.58 -15.51 -10.16
N GLN A 184 16.83 -14.40 -10.20
CA GLN A 184 17.16 -13.24 -11.02
C GLN A 184 18.54 -12.70 -10.63
N LYS A 185 19.37 -12.45 -11.63
CA LYS A 185 20.67 -11.78 -11.48
C LYS A 185 20.54 -10.35 -11.97
N PRO A 186 20.68 -9.33 -11.08
CA PRO A 186 20.50 -7.94 -11.45
C PRO A 186 21.37 -7.48 -12.62
N GLU A 187 22.62 -7.97 -12.68
CA GLU A 187 23.55 -7.60 -13.75
C GLU A 187 23.09 -8.09 -15.13
N ILE A 188 22.48 -9.29 -15.20
CA ILE A 188 21.93 -9.84 -16.44
C ILE A 188 20.67 -9.06 -16.83
N GLN A 189 19.82 -8.73 -15.85
CA GLN A 189 18.61 -7.94 -16.12
C GLN A 189 18.97 -6.53 -16.65
N SER A 190 19.91 -5.84 -16.00
CA SER A 190 20.37 -4.53 -16.49
C SER A 190 20.90 -4.59 -17.92
N ALA A 191 21.70 -5.60 -18.26
CA ALA A 191 22.20 -5.76 -19.63
C ALA A 191 21.05 -5.98 -20.63
N LEU A 192 20.03 -6.76 -20.26
CA LEU A 192 18.86 -6.97 -21.10
C LEU A 192 18.05 -5.67 -21.27
N ASP A 193 17.83 -4.93 -20.18
CA ASP A 193 17.08 -3.68 -20.20
C ASP A 193 17.78 -2.63 -21.07
N GLU A 194 19.12 -2.52 -21.01
CA GLU A 194 19.93 -1.66 -21.86
C GLU A 194 19.79 -2.02 -23.34
N GLU A 195 19.89 -3.31 -23.68
CA GLU A 195 19.75 -3.78 -25.06
C GLU A 195 18.33 -3.59 -25.61
N PHE A 196 17.29 -3.78 -24.76
CA PHE A 196 15.90 -3.54 -25.17
C PHE A 196 15.55 -2.05 -25.26
N ALA A 197 16.25 -1.17 -24.55
CA ALA A 197 16.08 0.28 -24.65
C ALA A 197 16.76 0.88 -25.89
N ASN A 198 17.70 0.16 -26.49
CA ASN A 198 18.41 0.64 -27.67
C ASN A 198 17.60 0.40 -28.96
N GLU A 199 17.08 1.47 -29.54
CA GLU A 199 16.26 1.42 -30.77
C GLU A 199 17.00 0.80 -31.96
N GLU A 200 18.34 0.86 -32.00
CA GLU A 200 19.16 0.29 -33.07
C GLU A 200 19.11 -1.24 -33.12
N ASN A 201 18.75 -1.90 -31.98
CA ASN A 201 18.62 -3.34 -31.92
C ASN A 201 17.32 -3.88 -32.55
N PHE A 202 16.43 -2.99 -32.97
CA PHE A 202 15.15 -3.38 -33.57
C PHE A 202 15.12 -3.07 -35.08
N PRO A 203 14.37 -3.87 -35.85
CA PRO A 203 14.20 -3.58 -37.30
C PRO A 203 13.65 -2.17 -37.54
N ALA A 204 14.09 -1.53 -38.60
CA ALA A 204 13.58 -0.21 -38.99
C ALA A 204 12.05 -0.25 -39.13
N ASN A 205 11.38 0.75 -38.53
CA ASN A 205 9.91 0.86 -38.46
C ASN A 205 9.24 -0.09 -37.44
N THR A 206 9.95 -0.68 -36.50
CA THR A 206 9.33 -1.35 -35.37
C THR A 206 8.45 -0.35 -34.61
N LYS A 207 7.19 -0.73 -34.33
CA LYS A 207 6.25 0.08 -33.56
C LYS A 207 5.93 -0.63 -32.26
N VAL A 208 5.98 0.10 -31.18
CA VAL A 208 5.48 -0.38 -29.89
C VAL A 208 3.95 -0.33 -29.94
N ALA A 209 3.30 -1.47 -29.78
CA ALA A 209 1.86 -1.55 -29.54
C ALA A 209 1.63 -1.66 -28.02
N ILE A 210 0.86 -0.74 -27.48
CA ILE A 210 0.38 -0.85 -26.10
C ILE A 210 -1.02 -1.42 -26.18
N GLU A 211 -1.17 -2.67 -25.75
CA GLU A 211 -2.49 -3.30 -25.59
C GLU A 211 -2.93 -3.17 -24.13
N TRP A 212 -4.11 -2.67 -23.94
CA TRP A 212 -4.76 -2.66 -22.65
C TRP A 212 -6.26 -2.90 -22.81
N ALA A 213 -6.83 -3.58 -21.84
CA ALA A 213 -8.26 -3.83 -21.76
C ALA A 213 -8.77 -3.33 -20.41
N MET A 214 -9.93 -2.70 -20.41
CA MET A 214 -10.60 -2.24 -19.21
C MET A 214 -12.00 -2.85 -19.15
N SER A 215 -12.34 -3.46 -18.04
CA SER A 215 -13.70 -3.91 -17.75
C SER A 215 -14.32 -2.99 -16.72
N VAL A 216 -15.47 -2.42 -17.03
CA VAL A 216 -16.25 -1.60 -16.09
C VAL A 216 -17.50 -2.36 -15.73
N VAL A 217 -17.73 -2.54 -14.44
CA VAL A 217 -18.95 -3.11 -13.90
C VAL A 217 -19.83 -1.97 -13.42
N ASP A 218 -21.04 -1.85 -13.98
CA ASP A 218 -21.99 -0.84 -13.57
C ASP A 218 -22.67 -1.21 -12.24
N LYS A 219 -23.47 -0.28 -11.70
CA LYS A 219 -24.20 -0.47 -10.45
C LYS A 219 -25.24 -1.63 -10.49
N ASP A 220 -25.62 -2.07 -11.67
CA ASP A 220 -26.57 -3.14 -11.91
C ASP A 220 -25.86 -4.50 -12.14
N GLY A 221 -24.52 -4.52 -12.04
CA GLY A 221 -23.69 -5.72 -12.17
C GLY A 221 -23.34 -6.08 -13.62
N ASN A 222 -23.68 -5.25 -14.61
CA ASN A 222 -23.36 -5.53 -16.00
C ASN A 222 -21.89 -5.15 -16.26
N THR A 223 -21.18 -6.04 -16.92
CA THR A 223 -19.76 -5.83 -17.28
C THR A 223 -19.66 -5.36 -18.73
N THR A 224 -19.02 -4.21 -18.91
CA THR A 224 -18.68 -3.69 -20.25
C THR A 224 -17.17 -3.72 -20.41
N ASN A 225 -16.72 -4.41 -21.47
CA ASN A 225 -15.30 -4.49 -21.81
C ASN A 225 -14.97 -3.43 -22.87
N TYR A 226 -13.96 -2.61 -22.57
CA TYR A 226 -13.46 -1.58 -23.48
C TYR A 226 -12.12 -2.03 -24.04
N SER A 227 -12.01 -2.10 -25.36
CA SER A 227 -10.72 -2.28 -26.02
C SER A 227 -10.01 -0.94 -26.22
N GLN A 228 -8.70 -1.00 -26.46
CA GLN A 228 -7.89 0.16 -26.80
C GLN A 228 -8.49 0.93 -28.01
N GLU A 229 -8.95 0.23 -29.04
CA GLU A 229 -9.53 0.82 -30.23
C GLU A 229 -10.81 1.62 -29.93
N MET A 230 -11.67 1.09 -29.05
CA MET A 230 -12.89 1.78 -28.60
C MET A 230 -12.56 3.08 -27.89
N MET A 231 -11.54 3.09 -27.04
CA MET A 231 -11.12 4.28 -26.32
C MET A 231 -10.46 5.32 -27.23
N PHE A 232 -9.60 4.89 -28.15
CA PHE A 232 -9.05 5.80 -29.16
C PHE A 232 -10.13 6.42 -30.04
N LYS A 233 -11.15 5.65 -30.43
CA LYS A 233 -12.28 6.16 -31.19
C LYS A 233 -13.05 7.20 -30.37
N TYR A 234 -13.36 6.90 -29.12
CA TYR A 234 -14.05 7.81 -28.22
C TYR A 234 -13.33 9.16 -28.08
N TYR A 235 -12.01 9.15 -27.80
CA TYR A 235 -11.24 10.39 -27.67
C TYR A 235 -11.02 11.14 -28.98
N LYS A 236 -11.01 10.46 -30.12
CA LYS A 236 -10.96 11.11 -31.44
C LYS A 236 -12.26 11.82 -31.84
N GLU A 237 -13.38 11.32 -31.36
CA GLU A 237 -14.70 11.91 -31.62
C GLU A 237 -15.02 13.09 -30.68
N GLN A 238 -14.24 13.26 -29.59
CA GLN A 238 -14.39 14.35 -28.61
C GLN A 238 -13.48 15.57 -28.89
N ASN A 239 -12.48 15.45 -29.78
CA ASN A 239 -11.58 16.51 -30.26
C ASN A 239 -11.79 16.81 -31.76
#